data_dc6a82d420f03da08f3079a91133284d
#
_entry.id   dc6a82d420f03da08f3079a91133284d
#
_cell.length_a   1.000
_cell.length_b   1.000
_cell.length_c   1.000
_cell.angle_alpha   90.00
_cell.angle_beta   90.00
_cell.angle_gamma   90.00
#
_symmetry.space_group_name_H-M   'P 1'
#
loop_
_entity.id
_entity.type
_entity.pdbx_description
1 polymer ?
#
loop_
_entity_poly.entity_id
_entity_poly.type
_entity_poly.pdbx_seq_one_letter_code
_entity_poly.pdbx_strand_id
1 'polypeptide(L)'
;MKEKEIKEKINEGYLRVRILFEIIGKPKEHVEKTMKAYLDKIATEQDITILEQEVEPVDEIEKGMFSVIGEMEVLVPTVDKLTWLAINFSPASIELIEPEKITLQQKEISNWVNDFLAKLHEIGIMQKSMQSQQEGLVRNFNAMTRNAIILCLNEPRDAEYIAKKIGMQASHAEKFLEALIKENKIKKDKTKYALAK
;
A
#
# COMPACT_ATOMS: atom_id res chain seq x y z
N MET A 1 18.27 4.29 27.59
CA MET A 1 18.38 3.25 28.63
C MET A 1 19.86 2.92 28.84
N LYS A 2 20.31 2.51 30.04
CA LYS A 2 21.72 2.13 30.29
C LYS A 2 21.96 0.68 29.81
N GLU A 3 23.16 0.38 29.32
CA GLU A 3 23.50 -0.96 28.78
C GLU A 3 23.24 -2.10 29.80
N LYS A 4 23.41 -1.81 31.11
CA LYS A 4 23.08 -2.77 32.16
C LYS A 4 21.59 -3.12 32.20
N GLU A 5 20.71 -2.15 32.04
CA GLU A 5 19.27 -2.32 32.04
C GLU A 5 18.80 -3.07 30.78
N ILE A 6 19.48 -2.85 29.63
CA ILE A 6 19.26 -3.58 28.39
C ILE A 6 19.54 -5.07 28.60
N LYS A 7 20.72 -5.39 29.19
CA LYS A 7 21.10 -6.78 29.47
C LYS A 7 20.18 -7.47 30.48
N GLU A 8 19.67 -6.75 31.47
CA GLU A 8 18.66 -7.27 32.38
C GLU A 8 17.38 -7.65 31.63
N LYS A 9 16.91 -6.79 30.74
CA LYS A 9 15.74 -7.07 29.88
C LYS A 9 15.94 -8.26 28.95
N ILE A 10 17.12 -8.39 28.34
CA ILE A 10 17.45 -9.55 27.49
C ILE A 10 17.43 -10.84 28.31
N ASN A 11 17.96 -10.82 29.55
CA ASN A 11 17.89 -11.96 30.45
C ASN A 11 16.44 -12.29 30.90
N GLU A 12 15.54 -11.31 30.90
CA GLU A 12 14.10 -11.50 31.11
C GLU A 12 13.38 -12.06 29.86
N GLY A 13 14.08 -12.24 28.74
CA GLY A 13 13.54 -12.80 27.50
C GLY A 13 13.19 -11.77 26.42
N TYR A 14 13.49 -10.49 26.63
CA TYR A 14 13.33 -9.49 25.58
C TYR A 14 14.33 -9.69 24.44
N LEU A 15 13.89 -9.29 23.25
CA LEU A 15 14.70 -9.29 22.04
C LEU A 15 15.16 -7.87 21.73
N ARG A 16 16.44 -7.68 21.53
CA ARG A 16 17.03 -6.43 21.01
C ARG A 16 17.12 -6.56 19.50
N VAL A 17 16.42 -5.69 18.79
CA VAL A 17 16.30 -5.75 17.34
C VAL A 17 16.56 -4.40 16.72
N ARG A 18 17.19 -4.41 15.56
CA ARG A 18 17.34 -3.25 14.67
C ARG A 18 16.33 -3.38 13.55
N ILE A 19 15.61 -2.31 13.30
CA ILE A 19 14.53 -2.27 12.32
C ILE A 19 14.78 -1.12 11.37
N LEU A 20 14.79 -1.40 10.10
CA LEU A 20 15.00 -0.43 9.03
C LEU A 20 13.71 -0.23 8.25
N PHE A 21 13.34 1.03 8.07
CA PHE A 21 12.21 1.45 7.26
C PHE A 21 12.68 2.27 6.07
N GLU A 22 12.03 2.12 4.94
CA GLU A 22 12.26 2.93 3.75
C GLU A 22 10.93 3.49 3.26
N ILE A 23 10.88 4.79 2.97
CA ILE A 23 9.73 5.46 2.37
C ILE A 23 10.19 6.13 1.07
N ILE A 24 9.52 5.76 -0.02
CA ILE A 24 9.75 6.34 -1.34
C ILE A 24 8.52 7.12 -1.76
N GLY A 25 8.71 8.33 -2.27
CA GLY A 25 7.58 9.17 -2.71
C GLY A 25 7.96 10.57 -3.20
N LYS A 26 6.97 11.42 -3.27
CA LYS A 26 7.08 12.85 -3.62
C LYS A 26 5.93 13.67 -3.03
N PRO A 27 6.13 14.96 -2.73
CA PRO A 27 7.40 15.71 -2.77
C PRO A 27 8.34 15.35 -1.59
N LYS A 28 9.57 15.86 -1.60
CA LYS A 28 10.61 15.63 -0.59
C LYS A 28 10.10 15.86 0.85
N GLU A 29 9.46 17.00 1.10
CA GLU A 29 8.96 17.37 2.43
C GLU A 29 7.89 16.39 2.95
N HIS A 30 7.10 15.81 2.04
CA HIS A 30 6.10 14.81 2.39
C HIS A 30 6.75 13.51 2.84
N VAL A 31 7.77 13.04 2.12
CA VAL A 31 8.52 11.82 2.43
C VAL A 31 9.17 11.93 3.82
N GLU A 32 9.86 13.04 4.09
CA GLU A 32 10.49 13.30 5.38
C GLU A 32 9.48 13.34 6.54
N LYS A 33 8.38 14.09 6.39
CA LYS A 33 7.34 14.17 7.41
C LYS A 33 6.68 12.83 7.66
N THR A 34 6.46 12.04 6.61
CA THR A 34 5.83 10.73 6.72
C THR A 34 6.73 9.78 7.50
N MET A 35 8.05 9.76 7.25
CA MET A 35 8.98 8.93 8.01
C MET A 35 8.94 9.29 9.50
N LYS A 36 9.05 10.57 9.85
CA LYS A 36 9.00 11.01 11.26
C LYS A 36 7.70 10.57 11.94
N ALA A 37 6.54 10.85 11.31
CA ALA A 37 5.24 10.45 11.86
C ALA A 37 5.09 8.92 11.98
N TYR A 38 5.73 8.17 11.10
CA TYR A 38 5.71 6.72 11.11
C TYR A 38 6.51 6.15 12.29
N LEU A 39 7.72 6.65 12.51
CA LEU A 39 8.55 6.25 13.65
C LEU A 39 7.92 6.70 14.98
N ASP A 40 7.36 7.91 15.04
CA ASP A 40 6.64 8.40 16.22
C ASP A 40 5.44 7.50 16.57
N LYS A 41 4.72 6.99 15.55
CA LYS A 41 3.63 6.06 15.76
C LYS A 41 4.12 4.74 16.39
N ILE A 42 5.24 4.20 15.92
CA ILE A 42 5.85 2.99 16.51
C ILE A 42 6.28 3.28 17.96
N ALA A 43 6.80 4.47 18.23
CA ALA A 43 7.22 4.89 19.56
C ALA A 43 6.06 4.95 20.58
N THR A 44 4.82 5.09 20.12
CA THR A 44 3.64 5.08 21.00
C THR A 44 3.10 3.69 21.29
N GLU A 45 3.63 2.65 20.63
CA GLU A 45 3.17 1.28 20.81
C GLU A 45 3.55 0.73 22.18
N GLN A 46 2.58 0.09 22.82
CA GLN A 46 2.81 -0.56 24.11
C GLN A 46 3.80 -1.71 23.97
N ASP A 47 4.59 -1.92 25.02
CA ASP A 47 5.58 -3.00 25.14
C ASP A 47 6.77 -2.92 24.16
N ILE A 48 6.94 -1.80 23.44
CA ILE A 48 8.13 -1.52 22.65
C ILE A 48 8.96 -0.46 23.38
N THR A 49 10.22 -0.77 23.66
CA THR A 49 11.15 0.20 24.27
C THR A 49 12.16 0.63 23.22
N ILE A 50 12.15 1.91 22.84
CA ILE A 50 13.10 2.47 21.89
C ILE A 50 14.42 2.71 22.61
N LEU A 51 15.50 2.18 22.05
CA LEU A 51 16.88 2.38 22.50
C LEU A 51 17.53 3.51 21.71
N GLU A 52 17.39 3.47 20.40
CA GLU A 52 17.94 4.44 19.45
C GLU A 52 16.99 4.63 18.28
N GLN A 53 17.01 5.82 17.70
CA GLN A 53 16.24 6.16 16.51
C GLN A 53 17.01 7.17 15.68
N GLU A 54 17.17 6.87 14.40
CA GLU A 54 17.84 7.73 13.44
C GLU A 54 17.02 7.84 12.16
N VAL A 55 17.07 9.00 11.51
CA VAL A 55 16.46 9.23 10.18
C VAL A 55 17.54 9.82 9.30
N GLU A 56 17.86 9.13 8.22
CA GLU A 56 18.84 9.59 7.26
C GLU A 56 18.32 10.80 6.47
N PRO A 57 19.22 11.61 5.88
CA PRO A 57 18.83 12.65 4.94
C PRO A 57 18.03 12.08 3.78
N VAL A 58 17.03 12.84 3.31
CA VAL A 58 16.23 12.43 2.16
C VAL A 58 17.04 12.57 0.87
N ASP A 59 17.18 11.47 0.14
CA ASP A 59 17.90 11.37 -1.13
C ASP A 59 16.94 11.37 -2.34
N GLU A 60 17.37 11.97 -3.44
CA GLU A 60 16.68 11.85 -4.73
C GLU A 60 17.19 10.61 -5.46
N ILE A 61 16.34 9.62 -5.66
CA ILE A 61 16.66 8.34 -6.33
C ILE A 61 16.43 8.40 -7.85
N GLU A 62 15.37 9.10 -8.28
CA GLU A 62 15.01 9.36 -9.66
C GLU A 62 14.41 10.76 -9.78
N LYS A 63 14.30 11.31 -10.98
CA LYS A 63 13.77 12.66 -11.22
C LYS A 63 12.41 12.91 -10.53
N GLY A 64 12.46 13.64 -9.43
CA GLY A 64 11.30 14.01 -8.63
C GLY A 64 10.78 12.90 -7.72
N MET A 65 11.51 11.78 -7.54
CA MET A 65 11.25 10.75 -6.56
C MET A 65 12.32 10.78 -5.48
N PHE A 66 11.91 10.69 -4.24
CA PHE A 66 12.76 10.80 -3.06
C PHE A 66 12.63 9.55 -2.20
N SER A 67 13.74 9.13 -1.58
CA SER A 67 13.77 8.07 -0.56
C SER A 67 14.27 8.62 0.75
N VAL A 68 13.78 8.08 1.83
CA VAL A 68 14.28 8.31 3.19
C VAL A 68 14.35 6.98 3.93
N ILE A 69 15.44 6.80 4.64
CA ILE A 69 15.65 5.63 5.50
C ILE A 69 15.50 6.09 6.96
N GLY A 70 14.75 5.29 7.73
CA GLY A 70 14.65 5.44 9.17
C GLY A 70 15.07 4.14 9.85
N GLU A 71 15.95 4.23 10.83
CA GLU A 71 16.42 3.12 11.63
C GLU A 71 15.96 3.26 13.07
N MET A 72 15.54 2.15 13.66
CA MET A 72 15.22 2.07 15.09
C MET A 72 15.87 0.84 15.70
N GLU A 73 16.50 1.04 16.86
CA GLU A 73 16.90 -0.06 17.73
C GLU A 73 15.93 -0.13 18.91
N VAL A 74 15.31 -1.30 19.09
CA VAL A 74 14.22 -1.47 20.06
C VAL A 74 14.38 -2.76 20.86
N LEU A 75 13.78 -2.78 22.06
CA LEU A 75 13.51 -4.00 22.82
C LEU A 75 12.04 -4.38 22.64
N VAL A 76 11.80 -5.63 22.27
CA VAL A 76 10.46 -6.23 22.20
C VAL A 76 10.37 -7.44 23.11
N PRO A 77 9.23 -7.67 23.79
CA PRO A 77 9.15 -8.69 24.84
C PRO A 77 9.11 -10.12 24.30
N THR A 78 8.61 -10.32 23.08
CA THR A 78 8.38 -11.65 22.52
C THR A 78 8.54 -11.69 20.99
N VAL A 79 8.73 -12.88 20.44
CA VAL A 79 8.70 -13.12 18.99
C VAL A 79 7.35 -12.75 18.39
N ASP A 80 6.24 -12.96 19.12
CA ASP A 80 4.89 -12.58 18.68
C ASP A 80 4.77 -11.05 18.49
N LYS A 81 5.29 -10.25 19.44
CA LYS A 81 5.30 -8.78 19.32
C LYS A 81 6.18 -8.32 18.15
N LEU A 82 7.32 -8.98 17.92
CA LEU A 82 8.17 -8.70 16.77
C LEU A 82 7.45 -9.02 15.45
N THR A 83 6.78 -10.16 15.38
CA THR A 83 5.97 -10.55 14.21
C THR A 83 4.83 -9.57 13.98
N TRP A 84 4.14 -9.17 15.05
CA TRP A 84 3.09 -8.15 14.97
C TRP A 84 3.64 -6.82 14.40
N LEU A 85 4.81 -6.38 14.87
CA LEU A 85 5.47 -5.17 14.36
C LEU A 85 5.79 -5.32 12.86
N ALA A 86 6.38 -6.44 12.46
CA ALA A 86 6.71 -6.73 11.06
C ALA A 86 5.48 -6.66 10.14
N ILE A 87 4.35 -7.22 10.57
CA ILE A 87 3.10 -7.24 9.78
C ILE A 87 2.45 -5.86 9.71
N ASN A 88 2.38 -5.13 10.83
CA ASN A 88 1.62 -3.88 10.89
C ASN A 88 2.41 -2.67 10.38
N PHE A 89 3.73 -2.73 10.41
CA PHE A 89 4.61 -1.64 10.00
C PHE A 89 5.48 -1.97 8.78
N SER A 90 5.45 -3.20 8.28
CA SER A 90 6.11 -3.62 7.04
C SER A 90 7.52 -3.02 6.83
N PRO A 91 8.45 -3.22 7.77
CA PRO A 91 9.80 -2.69 7.64
C PRO A 91 10.53 -3.28 6.43
N ALA A 92 11.53 -2.57 5.93
CA ALA A 92 12.41 -3.05 4.87
C ALA A 92 13.31 -4.21 5.35
N SER A 93 13.78 -4.15 6.61
CA SER A 93 14.50 -5.26 7.24
C SER A 93 14.36 -5.25 8.75
N ILE A 94 14.57 -6.42 9.35
CA ILE A 94 14.67 -6.63 10.80
C ILE A 94 15.93 -7.47 11.05
N GLU A 95 16.80 -6.98 11.91
CA GLU A 95 17.99 -7.68 12.38
C GLU A 95 17.87 -7.96 13.87
N LEU A 96 18.01 -9.21 14.28
CA LEU A 96 18.07 -9.60 15.68
C LEU A 96 19.50 -9.42 16.18
N ILE A 97 19.68 -8.50 17.14
CA ILE A 97 21.00 -8.19 17.70
C ILE A 97 21.30 -9.11 18.90
N GLU A 98 20.35 -9.23 19.80
CA GLU A 98 20.45 -10.05 21.03
C GLU A 98 19.09 -10.66 21.38
N PRO A 99 19.07 -11.87 21.97
CA PRO A 99 20.18 -12.78 22.23
C PRO A 99 20.63 -13.56 20.98
N GLU A 100 21.83 -14.14 20.98
CA GLU A 100 22.32 -15.02 19.90
C GLU A 100 21.47 -16.27 19.71
N LYS A 101 20.75 -16.72 20.75
CA LYS A 101 19.86 -17.88 20.72
C LYS A 101 18.54 -17.54 21.35
N ILE A 102 17.47 -17.82 20.62
CA ILE A 102 16.10 -17.80 21.14
C ILE A 102 15.69 -19.26 21.40
N THR A 103 15.25 -19.54 22.63
CA THR A 103 14.71 -20.86 22.98
C THR A 103 13.22 -20.72 23.19
N LEU A 104 12.44 -21.41 22.36
CA LEU A 104 10.99 -21.46 22.44
C LEU A 104 10.55 -22.90 22.77
N GLN A 105 9.49 -23.03 23.56
CA GLN A 105 8.84 -24.31 23.80
C GLN A 105 8.04 -24.72 22.55
N GLN A 106 7.85 -26.02 22.34
CA GLN A 106 7.08 -26.55 21.21
C GLN A 106 5.69 -25.90 21.09
N LYS A 107 5.02 -25.67 22.22
CA LYS A 107 3.70 -25.03 22.26
C LYS A 107 3.76 -23.56 21.82
N GLU A 108 4.80 -22.82 22.21
CA GLU A 108 5.00 -21.43 21.82
C GLU A 108 5.21 -21.30 20.31
N ILE A 109 6.06 -22.16 19.74
CA ILE A 109 6.28 -22.20 18.28
C ILE A 109 4.97 -22.52 17.55
N SER A 110 4.20 -23.49 18.04
CA SER A 110 2.92 -23.85 17.41
C SER A 110 1.91 -22.72 17.47
N ASN A 111 1.80 -22.03 18.59
CA ASN A 111 0.92 -20.87 18.75
C ASN A 111 1.34 -19.75 17.80
N TRP A 112 2.63 -19.39 17.82
CA TRP A 112 3.18 -18.37 16.94
C TRP A 112 2.91 -18.65 15.45
N VAL A 113 3.14 -19.88 14.99
CA VAL A 113 2.86 -20.26 13.59
C VAL A 113 1.37 -20.13 13.28
N ASN A 114 0.48 -20.57 14.19
CA ASN A 114 -0.96 -20.47 13.98
C ASN A 114 -1.44 -19.01 13.95
N ASP A 115 -0.93 -18.14 14.81
CA ASP A 115 -1.26 -16.72 14.84
C ASP A 115 -0.75 -16.02 13.58
N PHE A 116 0.46 -16.36 13.11
CA PHE A 116 0.99 -15.88 11.85
C PHE A 116 0.12 -16.31 10.65
N LEU A 117 -0.27 -17.59 10.59
CA LEU A 117 -1.18 -18.10 9.56
C LEU A 117 -2.53 -17.39 9.58
N ALA A 118 -3.09 -17.15 10.77
CA ALA A 118 -4.34 -16.39 10.91
C ALA A 118 -4.22 -14.98 10.32
N LYS A 119 -3.11 -14.30 10.58
CA LYS A 119 -2.84 -12.97 9.99
C LYS A 119 -2.66 -13.01 8.47
N LEU A 120 -1.98 -14.01 7.93
CA LEU A 120 -1.87 -14.19 6.48
C LEU A 120 -3.25 -14.44 5.83
N HIS A 121 -4.12 -15.22 6.47
CA HIS A 121 -5.49 -15.43 6.01
C HIS A 121 -6.30 -14.13 6.01
N GLU A 122 -6.20 -13.32 7.07
CA GLU A 122 -6.87 -12.01 7.17
C GLU A 122 -6.43 -11.09 6.01
N ILE A 123 -5.13 -10.99 5.75
CA ILE A 123 -4.58 -10.21 4.63
C ILE A 123 -5.10 -10.75 3.28
N GLY A 124 -5.13 -12.06 3.10
CA GLY A 124 -5.65 -12.68 1.88
C GLY A 124 -7.14 -12.39 1.63
N ILE A 125 -7.96 -12.37 2.69
CA ILE A 125 -9.38 -12.02 2.60
C ILE A 125 -9.52 -10.53 2.24
N MET A 126 -8.76 -9.65 2.89
CA MET A 126 -8.76 -8.22 2.60
C MET A 126 -8.37 -7.95 1.14
N GLN A 127 -7.32 -8.58 0.64
CA GLN A 127 -6.87 -8.45 -0.74
C GLN A 127 -7.97 -8.85 -1.74
N LYS A 128 -8.65 -10.00 -1.51
CA LYS A 128 -9.77 -10.45 -2.36
C LYS A 128 -10.94 -9.46 -2.33
N SER A 129 -11.27 -8.92 -1.16
CA SER A 129 -12.32 -7.91 -1.00
C SER A 129 -11.98 -6.63 -1.79
N MET A 130 -10.75 -6.13 -1.66
CA MET A 130 -10.29 -4.95 -2.41
C MET A 130 -10.33 -5.19 -3.92
N GLN A 131 -9.90 -6.36 -4.39
CA GLN A 131 -9.97 -6.72 -5.80
C GLN A 131 -11.43 -6.73 -6.31
N SER A 132 -12.35 -7.34 -5.56
CA SER A 132 -13.77 -7.37 -5.93
C SER A 132 -14.38 -5.97 -5.97
N GLN A 133 -14.03 -5.09 -5.03
CA GLN A 133 -14.47 -3.70 -5.04
C GLN A 133 -13.92 -2.94 -6.26
N GLN A 134 -12.63 -3.12 -6.57
CA GLN A 134 -12.01 -2.52 -7.75
C GLN A 134 -12.69 -2.96 -9.04
N GLU A 135 -12.96 -4.25 -9.20
CA GLU A 135 -13.70 -4.76 -10.36
C GLU A 135 -15.13 -4.16 -10.45
N GLY A 136 -15.80 -4.01 -9.29
CA GLY A 136 -17.10 -3.34 -9.22
C GLY A 136 -17.03 -1.88 -9.67
N LEU A 137 -16.05 -1.13 -9.19
CA LEU A 137 -15.81 0.26 -9.59
C LEU A 137 -15.54 0.38 -11.10
N VAL A 138 -14.69 -0.49 -11.66
CA VAL A 138 -14.39 -0.52 -13.10
C VAL A 138 -15.64 -0.82 -13.91
N ARG A 139 -16.45 -1.82 -13.51
CA ARG A 139 -17.74 -2.11 -14.19
C ARG A 139 -18.67 -0.91 -14.16
N ASN A 140 -18.84 -0.27 -13.00
CA ASN A 140 -19.72 0.89 -12.86
C ASN A 140 -19.21 2.08 -13.69
N PHE A 141 -17.91 2.35 -13.63
CA PHE A 141 -17.29 3.40 -14.45
C PHE A 141 -17.52 3.17 -15.94
N ASN A 142 -17.30 1.95 -16.42
CA ASN A 142 -17.54 1.59 -17.82
C ASN A 142 -19.01 1.79 -18.21
N ALA A 143 -19.95 1.36 -17.37
CA ALA A 143 -21.38 1.55 -17.62
C ALA A 143 -21.77 3.03 -17.66
N MET A 144 -21.30 3.83 -16.69
CA MET A 144 -21.55 5.28 -16.66
C MET A 144 -20.96 5.99 -17.88
N THR A 145 -19.73 5.67 -18.27
CA THR A 145 -19.07 6.24 -19.44
C THR A 145 -19.84 5.92 -20.73
N ARG A 146 -20.28 4.68 -20.90
CA ARG A 146 -21.08 4.24 -22.04
C ARG A 146 -22.41 4.97 -22.12
N ASN A 147 -23.10 5.12 -20.99
CA ASN A 147 -24.36 5.87 -20.94
C ASN A 147 -24.13 7.35 -21.26
N ALA A 148 -23.06 7.95 -20.73
CA ALA A 148 -22.71 9.33 -21.03
C ALA A 148 -22.42 9.55 -22.52
N ILE A 149 -21.70 8.62 -23.18
CA ILE A 149 -21.48 8.66 -24.63
C ILE A 149 -22.80 8.61 -25.39
N ILE A 150 -23.69 7.68 -25.05
CA ILE A 150 -25.01 7.55 -25.68
C ILE A 150 -25.82 8.85 -25.55
N LEU A 151 -25.82 9.46 -24.35
CA LEU A 151 -26.49 10.75 -24.10
C LEU A 151 -25.90 11.92 -24.88
N CYS A 152 -24.61 11.87 -25.23
CA CYS A 152 -23.99 12.88 -26.09
C CYS A 152 -24.38 12.78 -27.57
N LEU A 153 -24.95 11.65 -27.98
CA LEU A 153 -25.25 11.32 -29.38
C LEU A 153 -26.71 11.66 -29.80
N ASN A 154 -27.36 12.65 -29.17
CA ASN A 154 -28.65 13.18 -29.65
C ASN A 154 -28.53 13.73 -31.08
N GLU A 155 -27.34 14.10 -31.50
CA GLU A 155 -26.97 14.46 -32.86
C GLU A 155 -25.63 13.81 -33.23
N PRO A 156 -25.30 13.59 -34.50
CA PRO A 156 -24.02 13.03 -34.93
C PRO A 156 -22.85 13.91 -34.49
N ARG A 157 -21.92 13.33 -33.69
CA ARG A 157 -20.76 14.03 -33.11
C ARG A 157 -19.45 13.27 -33.43
N ASP A 158 -18.34 14.00 -33.46
CA ASP A 158 -17.01 13.42 -33.57
C ASP A 158 -16.47 12.94 -32.21
N ALA A 159 -15.39 12.17 -32.23
CA ALA A 159 -14.78 11.60 -31.03
C ALA A 159 -14.21 12.67 -30.08
N GLU A 160 -13.67 13.76 -30.61
CA GLU A 160 -13.09 14.86 -29.81
C GLU A 160 -14.15 15.58 -29.02
N TYR A 161 -15.29 15.89 -29.66
CA TYR A 161 -16.44 16.52 -28.98
C TYR A 161 -16.94 15.63 -27.84
N ILE A 162 -17.13 14.33 -28.12
CA ILE A 162 -17.60 13.37 -27.12
C ILE A 162 -16.63 13.30 -25.96
N ALA A 163 -15.33 13.11 -26.23
CA ALA A 163 -14.28 13.03 -25.24
C ALA A 163 -14.25 14.27 -24.34
N LYS A 164 -14.30 15.48 -24.92
CA LYS A 164 -14.35 16.74 -24.20
C LYS A 164 -15.60 16.86 -23.33
N LYS A 165 -16.75 16.42 -23.84
CA LYS A 165 -18.04 16.53 -23.13
C LYS A 165 -18.12 15.63 -21.92
N ILE A 166 -17.54 14.43 -21.99
CA ILE A 166 -17.51 13.45 -20.88
C ILE A 166 -16.26 13.60 -19.98
N GLY A 167 -15.35 14.56 -20.28
CA GLY A 167 -14.15 14.82 -19.47
C GLY A 167 -13.08 13.70 -19.59
N MET A 168 -12.93 13.09 -20.77
CA MET A 168 -12.02 11.98 -21.02
C MET A 168 -11.02 12.32 -22.14
N GLN A 169 -9.87 11.67 -22.15
CA GLN A 169 -8.93 11.75 -23.27
C GLN A 169 -9.53 11.07 -24.52
N ALA A 170 -9.29 11.66 -25.69
CA ALA A 170 -9.85 11.14 -26.97
C ALA A 170 -9.50 9.67 -27.22
N SER A 171 -8.25 9.27 -26.96
CA SER A 171 -7.78 7.89 -27.11
C SER A 171 -8.53 6.88 -26.22
N HIS A 172 -8.98 7.30 -25.04
CA HIS A 172 -9.80 6.47 -24.18
C HIS A 172 -11.26 6.42 -24.64
N ALA A 173 -11.81 7.56 -25.07
CA ALA A 173 -13.17 7.63 -25.61
C ALA A 173 -13.33 6.74 -26.85
N GLU A 174 -12.34 6.69 -27.75
CA GLU A 174 -12.34 5.85 -28.94
C GLU A 174 -12.52 4.37 -28.62
N LYS A 175 -11.87 3.85 -27.57
CA LYS A 175 -12.06 2.45 -27.14
C LYS A 175 -13.51 2.13 -26.77
N PHE A 176 -14.18 3.06 -26.09
CA PHE A 176 -15.60 2.90 -25.76
C PHE A 176 -16.49 3.02 -26.99
N LEU A 177 -16.18 3.93 -27.91
CA LEU A 177 -16.90 4.08 -29.17
C LEU A 177 -16.81 2.81 -30.05
N GLU A 178 -15.62 2.23 -30.17
CA GLU A 178 -15.43 0.95 -30.87
C GLU A 178 -16.21 -0.19 -30.23
N ALA A 179 -16.22 -0.27 -28.90
CA ALA A 179 -16.99 -1.27 -28.19
C ALA A 179 -18.50 -1.11 -28.44
N LEU A 180 -19.02 0.14 -28.40
CA LEU A 180 -20.42 0.44 -28.66
C LEU A 180 -20.83 0.18 -30.13
N ILE A 181 -19.91 0.35 -31.11
CA ILE A 181 -20.13 -0.05 -32.49
C ILE A 181 -20.25 -1.56 -32.61
N LYS A 182 -19.34 -2.33 -32.01
CA LYS A 182 -19.37 -3.80 -31.99
C LYS A 182 -20.68 -4.35 -31.39
N GLU A 183 -21.25 -3.62 -30.43
CA GLU A 183 -22.56 -3.96 -29.83
C GLU A 183 -23.77 -3.44 -30.62
N ASN A 184 -23.57 -2.83 -31.78
CA ASN A 184 -24.61 -2.23 -32.59
C ASN A 184 -25.44 -1.15 -31.88
N LYS A 185 -24.87 -0.48 -30.85
CA LYS A 185 -25.57 0.63 -30.16
C LYS A 185 -25.35 1.97 -30.83
N ILE A 186 -24.24 2.13 -31.51
CA ILE A 186 -23.90 3.32 -32.28
C ILE A 186 -23.33 2.91 -33.63
N LYS A 187 -23.38 3.83 -34.58
CA LYS A 187 -22.77 3.69 -35.91
C LYS A 187 -21.78 4.82 -36.16
N LYS A 188 -20.77 4.55 -36.97
CA LYS A 188 -19.79 5.56 -37.43
C LYS A 188 -20.09 5.85 -38.91
N ASP A 189 -20.27 7.13 -39.22
CA ASP A 189 -20.34 7.63 -40.58
C ASP A 189 -19.22 8.66 -40.77
N LYS A 190 -18.26 8.30 -41.63
CA LYS A 190 -16.99 9.06 -41.80
C LYS A 190 -16.30 9.32 -40.50
N THR A 191 -16.34 10.58 -40.00
CA THR A 191 -15.69 11.01 -38.72
C THR A 191 -16.69 11.13 -37.57
N LYS A 192 -18.01 10.98 -37.81
CA LYS A 192 -19.06 11.19 -36.81
C LYS A 192 -19.69 9.90 -36.36
N TYR A 193 -20.08 9.87 -35.11
CA TYR A 193 -20.80 8.79 -34.45
C TYR A 193 -22.24 9.22 -34.20
N ALA A 194 -23.16 8.29 -34.35
CA ALA A 194 -24.61 8.49 -34.12
C ALA A 194 -25.21 7.22 -33.51
N LEU A 195 -26.36 7.33 -32.86
CA LEU A 195 -27.11 6.16 -32.38
C LEU A 195 -27.46 5.23 -33.55
N ALA A 196 -27.29 3.93 -33.34
CA ALA A 196 -27.85 2.94 -34.25
C ALA A 196 -29.38 2.97 -34.10
N LYS A 197 -30.08 3.07 -35.24
CA LYS A 197 -31.56 2.97 -35.26
C LYS A 197 -31.96 1.52 -35.11
#